data_69389e145582fcc8e0427bd58fabf2b2
#
_entry.id   69389e145582fcc8e0427bd58fabf2b2
#
_cell.length_a   1.000
_cell.length_b   1.000
_cell.length_c   1.000
_cell.angle_alpha   90.00
_cell.angle_beta   90.00
_cell.angle_gamma   90.00
#
_symmetry.space_group_name_H-M   'P 1'
#
loop_
_entity.id
_entity.type
_entity.pdbx_description
1 polymer ?
#
loop_
_entity_poly.entity_id
_entity_poly.type
_entity_poly.pdbx_seq_one_letter_code
_entity_poly.pdbx_strand_id
1 'polypeptide(L)'
;MAVTWNDGAALTKWLKHYSSAQDILIVGDGDFSFSLALATAFGSGANLVATSLDSYADLNIKYSDATSNVTKLEAMGATVLHGVDVKDMNLHANLQLRWFDRIVFNFPHAGSHKELVRSIFATARHMLRRHGEIHVTHKTKHPYSMWGIEQLASQSSLAMVEQAAFQIQDYPGYNQKRGSSWRCDQDFAIGDCCTFKFCLEWWASDDDRFF
;
A
#
# COMPACT_ATOMS: atom_id res chain seq x y z
N MET A 1 19.22 45.60 -7.69
CA MET A 1 18.70 44.68 -6.66
C MET A 1 18.42 43.33 -7.32
N ALA A 2 19.23 42.33 -7.03
CA ALA A 2 19.02 41.00 -7.57
C ALA A 2 17.97 40.26 -6.72
N VAL A 3 16.83 39.89 -7.32
CA VAL A 3 15.81 39.06 -6.67
C VAL A 3 16.30 37.61 -6.74
N THR A 4 16.83 37.12 -5.64
CA THR A 4 17.14 35.68 -5.50
C THR A 4 15.84 34.93 -5.29
N TRP A 5 15.37 34.21 -6.30
CA TRP A 5 14.34 33.19 -6.16
C TRP A 5 14.95 32.02 -5.38
N ASN A 6 14.54 31.86 -4.14
CA ASN A 6 14.88 30.69 -3.35
C ASN A 6 13.87 29.60 -3.72
N ASP A 7 14.21 28.75 -4.69
CA ASP A 7 13.46 27.52 -4.98
C ASP A 7 13.64 26.56 -3.82
N GLY A 8 12.83 26.76 -2.78
CA GLY A 8 12.69 25.84 -1.66
C GLY A 8 11.95 24.57 -2.08
N ALA A 9 12.47 23.84 -3.07
CA ALA A 9 11.99 22.50 -3.35
C ALA A 9 12.20 21.65 -2.09
N ALA A 10 11.12 21.27 -1.43
CA ALA A 10 11.19 20.42 -0.24
C ALA A 10 11.94 19.15 -0.61
N LEU A 11 13.00 18.83 0.15
CA LEU A 11 13.81 17.64 -0.10
C LEU A 11 12.92 16.39 -0.05
N THR A 12 12.98 15.57 -1.10
CA THR A 12 12.28 14.28 -1.14
C THR A 12 12.81 13.38 -0.02
N LYS A 13 11.91 12.94 0.86
CA LYS A 13 12.21 12.02 1.95
C LYS A 13 11.87 10.60 1.53
N TRP A 14 12.65 9.65 1.98
CA TRP A 14 12.51 8.24 1.65
C TRP A 14 12.33 7.36 2.88
N LEU A 15 11.49 6.36 2.74
CA LEU A 15 11.41 5.23 3.65
C LEU A 15 11.41 3.95 2.81
N LYS A 16 12.56 3.27 2.77
CA LYS A 16 12.81 2.12 1.87
C LYS A 16 12.57 2.52 0.40
N HIS A 17 11.59 1.91 -0.27
CA HIS A 17 11.24 2.16 -1.66
C HIS A 17 10.05 3.11 -1.84
N TYR A 18 9.65 3.80 -0.78
CA TYR A 18 8.60 4.81 -0.80
C TYR A 18 9.17 6.21 -0.57
N SER A 19 8.65 7.20 -1.26
CA SER A 19 9.10 8.59 -1.10
C SER A 19 7.94 9.57 -0.95
N SER A 20 8.25 10.71 -0.31
CA SER A 20 7.28 11.81 -0.13
C SER A 20 6.82 12.46 -1.44
N ALA A 21 7.51 12.21 -2.55
CA ALA A 21 7.16 12.72 -3.87
C ALA A 21 6.19 11.81 -4.64
N GLN A 22 5.92 10.59 -4.13
CA GLN A 22 5.03 9.63 -4.77
C GLN A 22 3.59 9.77 -4.26
N ASP A 23 2.62 9.66 -5.16
CA ASP A 23 1.22 9.44 -4.79
C ASP A 23 1.06 7.94 -4.46
N ILE A 24 0.74 7.64 -3.21
CA ILE A 24 0.69 6.26 -2.69
C ILE A 24 -0.72 5.93 -2.21
N LEU A 25 -1.30 4.85 -2.75
CA LEU A 25 -2.52 4.23 -2.24
C LEU A 25 -2.15 3.04 -1.37
N ILE A 26 -2.55 3.05 -0.12
CA ILE A 26 -2.42 1.93 0.82
C ILE A 26 -3.79 1.26 0.95
N VAL A 27 -3.86 -0.03 0.59
CA VAL A 27 -5.10 -0.80 0.53
C VAL A 27 -5.20 -1.72 1.74
N GLY A 28 -6.33 -1.68 2.43
CA GLY A 28 -6.62 -2.59 3.53
C GLY A 28 -5.64 -2.46 4.71
N ASP A 29 -5.27 -1.23 5.05
CA ASP A 29 -4.35 -0.92 6.17
C ASP A 29 -5.09 -1.01 7.50
N GLY A 30 -5.16 -2.20 8.06
CA GLY A 30 -5.94 -2.58 9.22
C GLY A 30 -6.14 -1.48 10.28
N ASP A 31 -5.13 -1.23 11.13
CA ASP A 31 -5.15 -0.16 12.16
C ASP A 31 -4.54 1.17 11.67
N PHE A 32 -4.22 1.30 10.39
CA PHE A 32 -3.56 2.45 9.75
C PHE A 32 -2.13 2.75 10.24
N SER A 33 -1.49 1.82 10.94
CA SER A 33 -0.14 2.03 11.46
C SER A 33 0.93 2.07 10.36
N PHE A 34 0.76 1.33 9.25
CA PHE A 34 1.67 1.40 8.10
C PHE A 34 1.62 2.77 7.42
N SER A 35 0.42 3.27 7.13
CA SER A 35 0.24 4.60 6.55
C SER A 35 0.82 5.69 7.44
N LEU A 36 0.62 5.58 8.77
CA LEU A 36 1.18 6.52 9.74
C LEU A 36 2.71 6.46 9.79
N ALA A 37 3.31 5.27 9.66
CA ALA A 37 4.77 5.13 9.57
C ALA A 37 5.33 5.86 8.34
N LEU A 38 4.67 5.74 7.17
CA LEU A 38 5.04 6.49 5.96
C LEU A 38 4.91 8.00 6.16
N ALA A 39 3.73 8.47 6.62
CA ALA A 39 3.47 9.88 6.85
C ALA A 39 4.49 10.50 7.83
N THR A 40 4.82 9.78 8.90
CA THR A 40 5.82 10.20 9.90
C THR A 40 7.21 10.35 9.27
N ALA A 41 7.65 9.36 8.52
CA ALA A 41 8.95 9.40 7.84
C ALA A 41 9.03 10.54 6.82
N PHE A 42 7.97 10.79 6.08
CA PHE A 42 7.88 11.88 5.10
C PHE A 42 7.70 13.24 5.77
N GLY A 43 7.16 13.29 6.98
CA GLY A 43 6.77 14.51 7.68
C GLY A 43 5.50 15.14 7.09
N SER A 44 4.77 14.40 6.25
CA SER A 44 3.51 14.79 5.62
C SER A 44 2.77 13.56 5.10
N GLY A 45 1.45 13.60 5.15
CA GLY A 45 0.56 12.60 4.53
C GLY A 45 -0.09 13.06 3.23
N ALA A 46 0.24 14.25 2.73
CA ALA A 46 -0.50 14.90 1.63
C ALA A 46 -0.64 14.04 0.36
N ASN A 47 0.34 13.20 0.06
CA ASN A 47 0.34 12.30 -1.09
C ASN A 47 -0.07 10.85 -0.74
N LEU A 48 -0.60 10.63 0.48
CA LEU A 48 -1.06 9.33 0.94
C LEU A 48 -2.58 9.22 0.90
N VAL A 49 -3.07 8.11 0.35
CA VAL A 49 -4.45 7.66 0.47
C VAL A 49 -4.43 6.33 1.20
N ALA A 50 -4.91 6.30 2.42
CA ALA A 50 -5.00 5.10 3.25
C ALA A 50 -6.44 4.58 3.27
N THR A 51 -6.64 3.29 3.01
CA THR A 51 -7.97 2.70 2.93
C THR A 51 -8.13 1.49 3.84
N SER A 52 -9.34 1.28 4.34
CA SER A 52 -9.75 0.08 5.05
C SER A 52 -11.08 -0.43 4.49
N LEU A 53 -11.26 -1.75 4.48
CA LEU A 53 -12.56 -2.38 4.21
C LEU A 53 -13.56 -2.11 5.34
N ASP A 54 -13.06 -1.96 6.56
CA ASP A 54 -13.89 -1.70 7.74
C ASP A 54 -14.50 -0.30 7.69
N SER A 55 -15.76 -0.19 8.14
CA SER A 55 -16.33 1.12 8.46
C SER A 55 -15.57 1.77 9.61
N TYR A 56 -15.69 3.10 9.77
CA TYR A 56 -15.08 3.79 10.90
C TYR A 56 -15.53 3.21 12.26
N ALA A 57 -16.80 2.83 12.37
CA ALA A 57 -17.34 2.24 13.60
C ALA A 57 -16.74 0.85 13.88
N ASP A 58 -16.67 -0.02 12.86
CA ASP A 58 -16.08 -1.34 12.99
C ASP A 58 -14.58 -1.29 13.31
N LEU A 59 -13.88 -0.35 12.69
CA LEU A 59 -12.46 -0.12 12.91
C LEU A 59 -12.15 0.16 14.38
N ASN A 60 -12.93 1.03 15.02
CA ASN A 60 -12.77 1.40 16.43
C ASN A 60 -13.07 0.25 17.39
N ILE A 61 -13.95 -0.68 16.98
CA ILE A 61 -14.23 -1.89 17.74
C ILE A 61 -13.10 -2.91 17.59
N LYS A 62 -12.51 -3.00 16.38
CA LYS A 62 -11.52 -4.01 16.05
C LYS A 62 -10.12 -3.70 16.55
N TYR A 63 -9.72 -2.41 16.52
CA TYR A 63 -8.33 -2.00 16.75
C TYR A 63 -8.25 -0.84 17.73
N SER A 64 -7.55 -1.07 18.83
CA SER A 64 -7.42 -0.11 19.94
C SER A 64 -6.74 1.22 19.53
N ASP A 65 -5.78 1.14 18.61
CA ASP A 65 -4.97 2.29 18.19
C ASP A 65 -5.51 3.00 16.94
N ALA A 66 -6.49 2.42 16.24
CA ALA A 66 -6.92 2.89 14.92
C ALA A 66 -7.41 4.35 14.94
N THR A 67 -8.24 4.74 15.92
CA THR A 67 -8.74 6.12 16.03
C THR A 67 -7.60 7.12 16.17
N SER A 68 -6.61 6.80 17.02
CA SER A 68 -5.42 7.65 17.20
C SER A 68 -4.60 7.76 15.92
N ASN A 69 -4.41 6.64 15.21
CA ASN A 69 -3.66 6.60 13.96
C ASN A 69 -4.36 7.40 12.85
N VAL A 70 -5.68 7.22 12.68
CA VAL A 70 -6.49 7.99 11.72
C VAL A 70 -6.41 9.49 12.01
N THR A 71 -6.63 9.90 13.26
CA THR A 71 -6.56 11.33 13.66
C THR A 71 -5.20 11.95 13.32
N LYS A 72 -4.10 11.21 13.58
CA LYS A 72 -2.74 11.69 13.26
C LYS A 72 -2.53 11.78 11.74
N LEU A 73 -2.98 10.77 10.99
CA LEU A 73 -2.87 10.76 9.53
C LEU A 73 -3.59 11.93 8.89
N GLU A 74 -4.83 12.19 9.30
CA GLU A 74 -5.63 13.32 8.80
C GLU A 74 -4.99 14.66 9.18
N ALA A 75 -4.48 14.80 10.41
CA ALA A 75 -3.75 15.99 10.84
C ALA A 75 -2.45 16.22 10.02
N MET A 76 -1.85 15.16 9.48
CA MET A 76 -0.70 15.24 8.56
C MET A 76 -1.10 15.45 7.10
N GLY A 77 -2.39 15.56 6.80
CA GLY A 77 -2.92 15.83 5.46
C GLY A 77 -3.18 14.59 4.60
N ALA A 78 -3.14 13.38 5.15
CA ALA A 78 -3.49 12.16 4.42
C ALA A 78 -5.00 12.07 4.15
N THR A 79 -5.37 11.44 3.04
CA THR A 79 -6.76 11.05 2.78
C THR A 79 -7.00 9.67 3.40
N VAL A 80 -7.96 9.57 4.32
CA VAL A 80 -8.36 8.30 4.94
C VAL A 80 -9.75 7.91 4.44
N LEU A 81 -9.91 6.69 3.93
CA LEU A 81 -11.18 6.18 3.38
C LEU A 81 -11.55 4.86 4.06
N HIS A 82 -12.82 4.75 4.43
CA HIS A 82 -13.40 3.57 5.07
C HIS A 82 -14.40 2.87 4.14
N GLY A 83 -14.61 1.57 4.33
CA GLY A 83 -15.57 0.79 3.54
C GLY A 83 -15.12 0.58 2.08
N VAL A 84 -13.82 0.62 1.80
CA VAL A 84 -13.27 0.42 0.46
C VAL A 84 -12.99 -1.05 0.22
N ASP A 85 -13.79 -1.69 -0.62
CA ASP A 85 -13.53 -3.07 -1.07
C ASP A 85 -12.53 -3.06 -2.24
N VAL A 86 -11.50 -3.87 -2.14
CA VAL A 86 -10.50 -4.06 -3.19
C VAL A 86 -11.09 -4.55 -4.52
N LYS A 87 -12.24 -5.20 -4.48
CA LYS A 87 -12.91 -5.77 -5.68
C LYS A 87 -13.43 -4.72 -6.63
N ASP A 88 -13.76 -3.53 -6.13
CA ASP A 88 -14.35 -2.43 -6.89
C ASP A 88 -13.76 -1.06 -6.54
N MET A 89 -12.60 -1.03 -5.86
CA MET A 89 -11.97 0.21 -5.40
C MET A 89 -11.70 1.21 -6.54
N ASN A 90 -11.46 0.74 -7.76
CA ASN A 90 -11.27 1.59 -8.94
C ASN A 90 -12.56 2.31 -9.39
N LEU A 91 -13.71 1.89 -8.90
CA LEU A 91 -15.02 2.54 -9.13
C LEU A 91 -15.45 3.41 -7.94
N HIS A 92 -14.69 3.38 -6.83
CA HIS A 92 -15.02 4.16 -5.64
C HIS A 92 -14.95 5.66 -5.94
N ALA A 93 -15.96 6.44 -5.52
CA ALA A 93 -16.15 7.85 -5.87
C ALA A 93 -14.90 8.72 -5.61
N ASN A 94 -14.17 8.46 -4.53
CA ASN A 94 -12.97 9.22 -4.15
C ASN A 94 -11.68 8.68 -4.81
N LEU A 95 -11.73 7.57 -5.55
CA LEU A 95 -10.57 6.91 -6.15
C LEU A 95 -10.63 6.84 -7.68
N GLN A 96 -11.81 6.78 -8.29
CA GLN A 96 -12.03 6.49 -9.72
C GLN A 96 -11.32 7.43 -10.72
N LEU A 97 -10.90 8.64 -10.27
CA LEU A 97 -10.17 9.60 -11.09
C LEU A 97 -8.75 9.87 -10.57
N ARG A 98 -8.26 9.02 -9.68
CA ARG A 98 -6.91 9.16 -9.11
C ARG A 98 -5.96 8.12 -9.71
N TRP A 99 -4.72 8.55 -9.89
CA TRP A 99 -3.63 7.74 -10.40
C TRP A 99 -2.48 7.75 -9.40
N PHE A 100 -1.86 6.58 -9.19
CA PHE A 100 -0.86 6.39 -8.14
C PHE A 100 0.47 5.91 -8.71
N ASP A 101 1.55 6.36 -8.08
CA ASP A 101 2.89 5.86 -8.34
C ASP A 101 3.11 4.52 -7.64
N ARG A 102 2.46 4.32 -6.49
CA ARG A 102 2.51 3.08 -5.71
C ARG A 102 1.13 2.71 -5.20
N ILE A 103 0.77 1.44 -5.36
CA ILE A 103 -0.42 0.85 -4.73
C ILE A 103 0.08 -0.29 -3.87
N VAL A 104 -0.13 -0.19 -2.55
CA VAL A 104 0.48 -1.09 -1.54
C VAL A 104 -0.59 -1.90 -0.86
N PHE A 105 -0.41 -3.22 -0.79
CA PHE A 105 -1.27 -4.13 -0.06
C PHE A 105 -0.43 -5.08 0.79
N ASN A 106 -0.35 -4.80 2.08
CA ASN A 106 0.43 -5.59 3.02
C ASN A 106 -0.40 -6.72 3.62
N PHE A 107 0.12 -7.94 3.55
CA PHE A 107 -0.42 -9.13 4.19
C PHE A 107 -1.92 -9.33 3.95
N PRO A 108 -2.37 -9.47 2.68
CA PRO A 108 -3.77 -9.67 2.35
C PRO A 108 -4.36 -10.88 3.09
N HIS A 109 -5.34 -10.64 3.96
CA HIS A 109 -6.00 -11.66 4.78
C HIS A 109 -7.51 -11.67 4.54
N ALA A 110 -7.98 -12.63 3.76
CA ALA A 110 -9.39 -12.99 3.64
C ALA A 110 -9.52 -14.48 3.37
N GLY A 111 -10.69 -15.05 3.54
CA GLY A 111 -10.96 -16.49 3.44
C GLY A 111 -10.43 -17.17 2.17
N SER A 112 -10.39 -16.46 1.03
CA SER A 112 -9.70 -16.86 -0.22
C SER A 112 -8.61 -15.86 -0.57
N HIS A 113 -7.41 -16.07 -0.05
CA HIS A 113 -6.27 -15.20 -0.28
C HIS A 113 -5.93 -15.01 -1.76
N LYS A 114 -6.02 -16.08 -2.58
CA LYS A 114 -5.76 -16.00 -4.02
C LYS A 114 -6.78 -15.12 -4.74
N GLU A 115 -8.04 -15.19 -4.36
CA GLU A 115 -9.09 -14.35 -4.95
C GLU A 115 -8.89 -12.88 -4.58
N LEU A 116 -8.50 -12.60 -3.34
CA LEU A 116 -8.21 -11.25 -2.89
C LEU A 116 -7.02 -10.65 -3.66
N VAL A 117 -5.93 -11.41 -3.81
CA VAL A 117 -4.76 -10.98 -4.59
C VAL A 117 -5.09 -10.82 -6.08
N ARG A 118 -5.93 -11.70 -6.65
CA ARG A 118 -6.43 -11.52 -8.02
C ARG A 118 -7.23 -10.23 -8.16
N SER A 119 -8.10 -9.93 -7.20
CA SER A 119 -8.93 -8.73 -7.22
C SER A 119 -8.08 -7.45 -7.15
N ILE A 120 -7.06 -7.41 -6.27
CA ILE A 120 -6.18 -6.23 -6.20
C ILE A 120 -5.48 -5.98 -7.55
N PHE A 121 -4.95 -7.01 -8.21
CA PHE A 121 -4.30 -6.84 -9.51
C PHE A 121 -5.29 -6.36 -10.59
N ALA A 122 -6.49 -6.92 -10.62
CA ALA A 122 -7.51 -6.56 -11.60
C ALA A 122 -7.97 -5.10 -11.48
N THR A 123 -8.09 -4.57 -10.26
CA THR A 123 -8.57 -3.21 -10.01
C THR A 123 -7.43 -2.19 -9.98
N ALA A 124 -6.32 -2.49 -9.30
CA ALA A 124 -5.19 -1.58 -9.14
C ALA A 124 -4.50 -1.23 -10.45
N ARG A 125 -4.42 -2.17 -11.43
CA ARG A 125 -3.84 -1.89 -12.74
C ARG A 125 -4.44 -0.67 -13.45
N HIS A 126 -5.72 -0.39 -13.21
CA HIS A 126 -6.44 0.73 -13.81
C HIS A 126 -6.19 2.07 -13.11
N MET A 127 -5.49 2.03 -11.98
CA MET A 127 -5.20 3.20 -11.14
C MET A 127 -3.69 3.51 -11.11
N LEU A 128 -2.87 2.78 -11.87
CA LEU A 128 -1.43 3.01 -11.95
C LEU A 128 -1.09 4.13 -12.91
N ARG A 129 -0.17 5.00 -12.53
CA ARG A 129 0.57 5.84 -13.46
C ARG A 129 1.43 5.00 -14.39
N ARG A 130 1.92 5.59 -15.47
CA ARG A 130 2.75 4.90 -16.49
C ARG A 130 3.92 4.12 -15.89
N HIS A 131 4.60 4.66 -14.89
CA HIS A 131 5.74 4.03 -14.20
C HIS A 131 5.38 3.61 -12.77
N GLY A 132 4.08 3.41 -12.52
CA GLY A 132 3.59 3.00 -11.22
C GLY A 132 3.82 1.52 -10.96
N GLU A 133 3.85 1.16 -9.67
CA GLU A 133 4.02 -0.22 -9.23
C GLU A 133 2.95 -0.62 -8.21
N ILE A 134 2.53 -1.88 -8.28
CA ILE A 134 1.72 -2.54 -7.26
C ILE A 134 2.65 -3.35 -6.38
N HIS A 135 2.63 -3.10 -5.09
CA HIS A 135 3.43 -3.79 -4.08
C HIS A 135 2.53 -4.68 -3.24
N VAL A 136 2.75 -5.98 -3.27
CA VAL A 136 2.05 -6.95 -2.42
C VAL A 136 3.04 -7.60 -1.49
N THR A 137 2.84 -7.44 -0.18
CA THR A 137 3.70 -8.07 0.84
C THR A 137 3.02 -9.29 1.42
N HIS A 138 3.67 -10.45 1.38
CA HIS A 138 3.19 -11.66 2.06
C HIS A 138 4.31 -12.59 2.48
N LYS A 139 3.95 -13.61 3.28
CA LYS A 139 4.89 -14.65 3.75
C LYS A 139 5.37 -15.49 2.57
N THR A 140 6.62 -15.96 2.64
CA THR A 140 7.25 -16.74 1.58
C THR A 140 7.25 -18.24 1.84
N LYS A 141 7.03 -18.70 3.10
CA LYS A 141 6.95 -20.12 3.46
C LYS A 141 5.60 -20.74 3.11
N HIS A 142 5.56 -22.05 3.03
CA HIS A 142 4.31 -22.81 2.86
C HIS A 142 3.27 -22.41 3.95
N PRO A 143 1.97 -22.24 3.62
CA PRO A 143 1.35 -22.47 2.30
C PRO A 143 1.41 -21.28 1.33
N TYR A 144 1.94 -20.12 1.74
CA TYR A 144 1.94 -18.87 0.97
C TYR A 144 2.74 -18.96 -0.34
N SER A 145 3.86 -19.74 -0.35
CA SER A 145 4.63 -20.04 -1.55
C SER A 145 3.83 -20.70 -2.67
N MET A 146 2.69 -21.32 -2.32
CA MET A 146 1.79 -21.99 -3.29
C MET A 146 0.78 -21.03 -3.95
N TRP A 147 0.81 -19.75 -3.63
CA TRP A 147 -0.18 -18.80 -4.16
C TRP A 147 0.00 -18.49 -5.63
N GLY A 148 1.25 -18.59 -6.15
CA GLY A 148 1.55 -18.29 -7.55
C GLY A 148 1.29 -16.82 -7.88
N ILE A 149 1.81 -15.90 -7.04
CA ILE A 149 1.50 -14.47 -7.13
C ILE A 149 1.86 -13.88 -8.50
N GLU A 150 2.96 -14.33 -9.12
CA GLU A 150 3.35 -13.91 -10.47
C GLU A 150 2.31 -14.33 -11.52
N GLN A 151 1.82 -15.58 -11.42
CA GLN A 151 0.79 -16.08 -12.33
C GLN A 151 -0.53 -15.31 -12.15
N LEU A 152 -0.87 -14.90 -10.90
CA LEU A 152 -2.04 -14.06 -10.67
C LEU A 152 -1.87 -12.66 -11.26
N ALA A 153 -0.67 -12.09 -11.17
CA ALA A 153 -0.35 -10.78 -11.74
C ALA A 153 -0.41 -10.79 -13.28
N SER A 154 0.17 -11.82 -13.92
CA SER A 154 0.17 -11.95 -15.39
C SER A 154 -1.24 -12.03 -15.99
N GLN A 155 -2.21 -12.62 -15.26
CA GLN A 155 -3.63 -12.63 -15.66
C GLN A 155 -4.24 -11.21 -15.74
N SER A 156 -3.58 -10.23 -15.12
CA SER A 156 -3.96 -8.81 -15.16
C SER A 156 -2.97 -7.96 -15.96
N SER A 157 -2.19 -8.57 -16.87
CA SER A 157 -1.16 -7.90 -17.68
C SER A 157 -0.17 -7.09 -16.83
N LEU A 158 0.26 -7.69 -15.74
CA LEU A 158 1.28 -7.17 -14.82
C LEU A 158 2.49 -8.10 -14.83
N ALA A 159 3.69 -7.52 -14.92
CA ALA A 159 4.96 -8.22 -14.82
C ALA A 159 5.62 -7.94 -13.46
N MET A 160 6.22 -8.96 -12.84
CA MET A 160 7.02 -8.78 -11.64
C MET A 160 8.35 -8.14 -11.99
N VAL A 161 8.70 -7.06 -11.28
CA VAL A 161 9.95 -6.32 -11.50
C VAL A 161 10.96 -6.54 -10.39
N GLU A 162 10.50 -6.88 -9.19
CA GLU A 162 11.38 -7.11 -8.04
C GLU A 162 10.66 -7.93 -6.96
N GLN A 163 11.45 -8.74 -6.25
CA GLN A 163 11.09 -9.35 -4.98
C GLN A 163 12.08 -8.88 -3.91
N ALA A 164 11.63 -8.01 -3.01
CA ALA A 164 12.44 -7.42 -1.95
C ALA A 164 12.11 -8.06 -0.59
N ALA A 165 13.12 -8.38 0.22
CA ALA A 165 12.89 -8.81 1.58
C ALA A 165 12.17 -7.72 2.38
N PHE A 166 11.13 -8.11 3.13
CA PHE A 166 10.38 -7.21 3.99
C PHE A 166 10.78 -7.41 5.44
N GLN A 167 11.10 -6.31 6.12
CA GLN A 167 11.40 -6.29 7.55
C GLN A 167 10.55 -5.20 8.21
N ILE A 168 9.77 -5.57 9.23
CA ILE A 168 8.87 -4.63 9.89
C ILE A 168 9.64 -3.48 10.57
N GLN A 169 10.87 -3.75 11.01
CA GLN A 169 11.76 -2.76 11.64
C GLN A 169 12.15 -1.61 10.70
N ASP A 170 12.02 -1.82 9.39
CA ASP A 170 12.25 -0.78 8.39
C ASP A 170 11.14 0.29 8.37
N TYR A 171 10.01 0.02 9.05
CA TYR A 171 8.83 0.90 9.12
C TYR A 171 8.51 1.23 10.58
N PRO A 172 9.24 2.15 11.23
CA PRO A 172 9.04 2.50 12.64
C PRO A 172 7.59 2.91 12.94
N GLY A 173 6.97 2.26 13.92
CA GLY A 173 5.57 2.48 14.30
C GLY A 173 4.55 1.60 13.56
N TYR A 174 4.96 0.84 12.54
CA TYR A 174 4.10 -0.14 11.91
C TYR A 174 3.91 -1.38 12.81
N ASN A 175 2.66 -1.78 12.98
CA ASN A 175 2.29 -2.98 13.72
C ASN A 175 1.32 -3.83 12.89
N GLN A 176 1.79 -4.97 12.37
CA GLN A 176 0.93 -5.85 11.59
C GLN A 176 -0.07 -6.56 12.50
N LYS A 177 -1.34 -6.29 12.28
CA LYS A 177 -2.47 -6.90 12.99
C LYS A 177 -3.00 -8.16 12.29
N ARG A 178 -3.66 -9.03 13.04
CA ARG A 178 -4.27 -10.25 12.49
C ARG A 178 -5.43 -9.96 11.52
N GLY A 179 -6.16 -8.87 11.72
CA GLY A 179 -7.18 -8.37 10.80
C GLY A 179 -8.51 -9.12 10.82
N SER A 180 -8.58 -10.34 11.33
CA SER A 180 -9.80 -11.14 11.33
C SER A 180 -10.03 -11.86 12.66
N SER A 181 -11.27 -12.24 12.94
CA SER A 181 -11.74 -12.91 14.16
C SER A 181 -11.68 -12.01 15.42
N TRP A 182 -12.06 -12.59 16.58
CA TRP A 182 -12.00 -11.94 17.89
C TRP A 182 -10.57 -11.55 18.35
N ARG A 183 -9.54 -12.00 17.61
CA ARG A 183 -8.12 -11.65 17.82
C ARG A 183 -7.60 -10.62 16.84
N CYS A 184 -8.46 -9.87 16.17
CA CYS A 184 -8.08 -8.95 15.08
C CYS A 184 -7.01 -7.94 15.49
N ASP A 185 -7.02 -7.46 16.72
CA ASP A 185 -6.06 -6.47 17.26
C ASP A 185 -4.75 -7.08 17.77
N GLN A 186 -4.62 -8.41 17.78
CA GLN A 186 -3.38 -9.04 18.18
C GLN A 186 -2.32 -8.92 17.10
N ASP A 187 -1.07 -8.78 17.54
CA ASP A 187 0.08 -8.76 16.65
C ASP A 187 0.17 -10.06 15.85
N PHE A 188 0.54 -9.90 14.59
CA PHE A 188 0.71 -11.01 13.67
C PHE A 188 2.20 -11.24 13.40
N ALA A 189 2.72 -12.39 13.87
CA ALA A 189 4.09 -12.78 13.56
C ALA A 189 4.26 -12.99 12.05
N ILE A 190 4.94 -12.08 11.40
CA ILE A 190 5.09 -12.08 9.93
C ILE A 190 6.07 -13.15 9.43
N GLY A 191 7.12 -13.50 10.23
CA GLY A 191 8.16 -14.45 9.81
C GLY A 191 8.89 -13.99 8.54
N ASP A 192 9.36 -14.96 7.74
CA ASP A 192 10.00 -14.66 6.45
C ASP A 192 8.95 -14.18 5.45
N CYS A 193 9.12 -12.96 4.97
CA CYS A 193 8.19 -12.32 4.04
C CYS A 193 8.92 -11.41 3.04
N CYS A 194 8.31 -11.19 1.89
CA CYS A 194 8.81 -10.32 0.84
C CYS A 194 7.71 -9.38 0.34
N THR A 195 8.13 -8.23 -0.14
CA THR A 195 7.33 -7.35 -0.99
C THR A 195 7.60 -7.72 -2.44
N PHE A 196 6.56 -8.14 -3.14
CA PHE A 196 6.56 -8.45 -4.57
C PHE A 196 6.07 -7.20 -5.30
N LYS A 197 6.87 -6.70 -6.25
CA LYS A 197 6.60 -5.47 -6.99
C LYS A 197 6.25 -5.80 -8.43
N PHE A 198 5.17 -5.20 -8.93
CA PHE A 198 4.64 -5.43 -10.25
C PHE A 198 4.40 -4.11 -10.96
N CYS A 199 4.70 -4.05 -12.26
CA CYS A 199 4.34 -2.95 -13.15
C CYS A 199 3.47 -3.46 -14.30
N LEU A 200 2.92 -2.54 -15.10
CA LEU A 200 2.20 -2.90 -16.32
C LEU A 200 3.15 -3.60 -17.30
N GLU A 201 2.73 -4.73 -17.87
CA GLU A 201 3.56 -5.62 -18.71
C GLU A 201 4.17 -4.91 -19.93
N TRP A 202 3.42 -4.02 -20.59
CA TRP A 202 3.91 -3.24 -21.72
C TRP A 202 5.06 -2.29 -21.33
N TRP A 203 5.13 -1.88 -20.07
CA TRP A 203 6.24 -1.10 -19.53
C TRP A 203 7.46 -1.98 -19.22
N ALA A 204 7.26 -3.24 -18.83
CA ALA A 204 8.35 -4.16 -18.56
C ALA A 204 9.13 -4.55 -19.83
N SER A 205 8.48 -4.45 -20.99
CA SER A 205 9.06 -4.78 -22.30
C SER A 205 9.78 -3.62 -22.99
N ASP A 206 9.56 -2.37 -22.54
CA ASP A 206 10.29 -1.21 -23.06
C ASP A 206 11.73 -1.22 -22.49
N ASP A 207 12.71 -1.50 -23.34
CA ASP A 207 14.15 -1.55 -23.02
C ASP A 207 14.74 -0.18 -22.59
N ASP A 208 13.92 0.85 -22.50
CA ASP A 208 14.31 2.22 -22.09
C ASP A 208 14.57 2.40 -20.58
N ARG A 209 14.72 1.31 -19.81
CA ARG A 209 15.10 1.38 -18.39
C ARG A 209 16.57 1.79 -18.13
N PHE A 210 17.36 2.04 -19.19
CA PHE A 210 18.80 2.31 -19.10
C PHE A 210 19.24 3.62 -19.80
N PHE A 211 18.43 4.70 -19.70
CA PHE A 211 18.94 6.03 -20.06
C PHE A 211 18.59 7.06 -18.99
#